data_93c2d75f19be113274416e68272fb07e
#
_entry.id   93c2d75f19be113274416e68272fb07e
#
_cell.length_a   1.000
_cell.length_b   1.000
_cell.length_c   1.000
_cell.angle_alpha   90.00
_cell.angle_beta   90.00
_cell.angle_gamma   90.00
#
_symmetry.space_group_name_H-M   'P 1'
#
loop_
_entity.id
_entity.type
_entity.pdbx_description
1 polymer ?
#
loop_
_entity_poly.entity_id
_entity_poly.type
_entity_poly.pdbx_seq_one_letter_code
_entity_poly.pdbx_strand_id
1 'polypeptide(L)'
;MVAPMDKHGYFNFGPNASHLGAMCETAKHVIVEVNENMPRCLGGTECGIHISDVTYIVEGNNAPIGELGAGGPATDVDKKVAQLIVDQIPNGACLQLGIGGMPNAVGSLIAESDLKDLGVHTEMYVYLMLH
;
A
#
# COMPACT_ATOMS: atom_id res chain seq x y z
N MET A 1 -6.52 10.29 9.12
CA MET A 1 -6.53 9.28 10.21
C MET A 1 -5.11 8.76 10.36
N VAL A 2 -4.64 8.51 11.59
CA VAL A 2 -3.25 8.12 11.90
C VAL A 2 -3.24 7.06 13.01
N ALA A 3 -2.15 6.28 13.11
CA ALA A 3 -1.91 5.41 14.26
C ALA A 3 -1.62 6.25 15.52
N PRO A 4 -1.79 5.68 16.72
CA PRO A 4 -1.43 6.34 17.97
C PRO A 4 0.00 6.88 17.97
N MET A 5 0.19 8.01 18.66
CA MET A 5 1.50 8.64 18.79
C MET A 5 2.52 7.71 19.43
N ASP A 6 3.71 7.68 18.90
CA ASP A 6 4.80 6.91 19.48
C ASP A 6 5.52 7.70 20.61
N LYS A 7 6.47 7.01 21.27
CA LYS A 7 7.27 7.61 22.36
C LYS A 7 8.17 8.76 21.93
N HIS A 8 8.33 8.98 20.63
CA HIS A 8 9.12 10.06 20.06
C HIS A 8 8.26 11.23 19.55
N GLY A 9 6.95 11.16 19.72
CA GLY A 9 6.02 12.20 19.29
C GLY A 9 5.54 12.10 17.84
N TYR A 10 5.71 10.95 17.19
CA TYR A 10 5.29 10.76 15.80
C TYR A 10 3.98 10.00 15.70
N PHE A 11 3.10 10.49 14.85
CA PHE A 11 1.92 9.79 14.33
C PHE A 11 2.27 9.16 13.01
N ASN A 12 1.93 7.88 12.82
CA ASN A 12 2.17 7.16 11.58
C ASN A 12 0.93 7.19 10.68
N PHE A 13 1.12 7.46 9.38
CA PHE A 13 0.02 7.55 8.42
C PHE A 13 -0.60 6.19 8.07
N GLY A 14 0.00 5.09 8.50
CA GLY A 14 -0.46 3.75 8.19
C GLY A 14 -0.10 3.33 6.75
N PRO A 15 -0.95 2.52 6.11
CA PRO A 15 -0.61 1.89 4.82
C PRO A 15 -0.62 2.85 3.63
N ASN A 16 -1.09 4.10 3.80
CA ASN A 16 -1.14 5.07 2.72
C ASN A 16 -0.48 6.39 3.16
N ALA A 17 0.78 6.58 2.79
CA ALA A 17 1.49 7.84 2.97
C ALA A 17 1.45 8.73 1.72
N SER A 18 1.45 8.14 0.53
CA SER A 18 1.44 8.77 -0.81
C SER A 18 1.81 10.28 -0.84
N HIS A 19 0.84 11.17 -0.83
CA HIS A 19 1.01 12.63 -0.89
C HIS A 19 0.83 13.33 0.46
N LEU A 20 0.66 12.59 1.56
CA LEU A 20 0.33 13.17 2.87
C LEU A 20 1.44 14.05 3.43
N GLY A 21 2.70 13.72 3.21
CA GLY A 21 3.83 14.56 3.61
C GLY A 21 3.74 15.95 3.00
N ALA A 22 3.63 16.05 1.69
CA ALA A 22 3.50 17.31 0.97
C ALA A 22 2.23 18.11 1.37
N MET A 23 1.14 17.41 1.64
CA MET A 23 -0.08 18.04 2.15
C MET A 23 0.14 18.64 3.54
N CYS A 24 0.80 17.94 4.45
CA CYS A 24 1.09 18.45 5.79
C CYS A 24 2.01 19.66 5.76
N GLU A 25 3.00 19.71 4.87
CA GLU A 25 3.91 20.85 4.72
C GLU A 25 3.23 22.11 4.19
N THR A 26 2.20 21.95 3.37
CA THR A 26 1.55 23.09 2.68
C THR A 26 0.23 23.51 3.32
N ALA A 27 -0.38 22.66 4.13
CA ALA A 27 -1.66 22.92 4.74
C ALA A 27 -1.55 24.01 5.83
N LYS A 28 -2.51 24.93 5.85
CA LYS A 28 -2.60 25.95 6.91
C LYS A 28 -2.90 25.35 8.29
N HIS A 29 -3.68 24.28 8.31
CA HIS A 29 -4.04 23.54 9.52
C HIS A 29 -3.96 22.05 9.23
N VAL A 30 -3.27 21.32 10.10
CA VAL A 30 -3.18 19.87 10.06
C VAL A 30 -3.97 19.31 11.24
N ILE A 31 -4.98 18.51 10.94
CA ILE A 31 -5.81 17.84 11.94
C ILE A 31 -5.57 16.35 11.80
N VAL A 32 -5.15 15.69 12.85
CA VAL A 32 -5.00 14.22 12.87
C VAL A 32 -6.11 13.60 13.70
N GLU A 33 -6.75 12.58 13.15
CA GLU A 33 -7.68 11.71 13.85
C GLU A 33 -6.93 10.42 14.22
N VAL A 34 -6.79 10.18 15.51
CA VAL A 34 -6.09 9.00 16.04
C VAL A 34 -7.02 7.79 16.03
N ASN A 35 -6.54 6.66 15.51
CA ASN A 35 -7.28 5.40 15.50
C ASN A 35 -6.34 4.26 15.91
N GLU A 36 -6.68 3.55 17.00
CA GLU A 36 -5.90 2.42 17.52
C GLU A 36 -5.84 1.23 16.55
N ASN A 37 -6.81 1.12 15.63
CA ASN A 37 -6.84 0.09 14.61
C ASN A 37 -6.00 0.45 13.36
N MET A 38 -5.44 1.67 13.29
CA MET A 38 -4.55 2.05 12.19
C MET A 38 -3.23 1.31 12.33
N PRO A 39 -2.87 0.44 11.37
CA PRO A 39 -1.61 -0.28 11.41
C PRO A 39 -0.44 0.70 11.29
N ARG A 40 0.59 0.48 12.11
CA ARG A 40 1.84 1.21 11.99
C ARG A 40 2.69 0.59 10.88
N CYS A 41 2.89 1.32 9.80
CA CYS A 41 3.69 0.88 8.66
C CYS A 41 5.08 1.50 8.72
N LEU A 42 6.11 0.67 8.64
CA LEU A 42 7.50 1.12 8.61
C LEU A 42 7.83 1.63 7.20
N GLY A 43 8.52 2.76 7.15
CA GLY A 43 8.90 3.40 5.90
C GLY A 43 9.97 4.46 6.13
N GLY A 44 10.13 5.35 5.16
CA GLY A 44 11.03 6.49 5.25
C GLY A 44 10.50 7.62 6.15
N THR A 45 11.13 8.76 6.07
CA THR A 45 10.79 9.95 6.88
C THR A 45 9.38 10.49 6.61
N GLU A 46 8.81 10.17 5.46
CA GLU A 46 7.50 10.64 5.02
C GLU A 46 6.32 9.76 5.48
N CYS A 47 6.59 8.71 6.27
CA CYS A 47 5.54 7.80 6.73
C CYS A 47 4.79 8.29 7.98
N GLY A 48 5.10 9.48 8.50
CA GLY A 48 4.46 10.03 9.67
C GLY A 48 4.67 11.52 9.83
N ILE A 49 4.04 12.09 10.85
CA ILE A 49 4.12 13.51 11.20
C ILE A 49 4.43 13.67 12.69
N HIS A 50 5.31 14.60 13.04
CA HIS A 50 5.60 14.91 14.43
C HIS A 50 4.52 15.82 15.03
N ILE A 51 4.26 15.66 16.32
CA ILE A 51 3.22 16.42 17.04
C ILE A 51 3.41 17.95 16.94
N SER A 52 4.65 18.45 16.79
CA SER A 52 4.92 19.87 16.61
C SER A 52 4.30 20.47 15.34
N ASP A 53 4.05 19.63 14.34
CA ASP A 53 3.54 20.03 13.02
C ASP A 53 2.03 19.80 12.90
N VAL A 54 1.41 19.31 13.98
CA VAL A 54 -0.03 19.05 14.06
C VAL A 54 -0.74 20.22 14.75
N THR A 55 -1.81 20.73 14.11
CA THR A 55 -2.61 21.82 14.68
C THR A 55 -3.61 21.30 15.71
N TYR A 56 -4.31 20.21 15.40
CA TYR A 56 -5.30 19.59 16.28
C TYR A 56 -5.22 18.08 16.24
N ILE A 57 -5.44 17.46 17.39
CA ILE A 57 -5.53 16.01 17.55
C ILE A 57 -6.96 15.68 17.95
N VAL A 58 -7.57 14.74 17.26
CA VAL A 58 -8.91 14.22 17.55
C VAL A 58 -8.79 12.74 17.85
N GLU A 59 -9.33 12.32 18.97
CA GLU A 59 -9.51 10.89 19.26
C GLU A 59 -10.76 10.42 18.53
N GLY A 60 -10.59 9.50 17.59
CA GLY A 60 -11.68 8.89 16.82
C GLY A 60 -12.43 7.83 17.63
N ASN A 61 -13.43 7.24 17.01
CA ASN A 61 -14.20 6.13 17.59
C ASN A 61 -13.51 4.76 17.43
N ASN A 62 -12.26 4.73 16.97
CA ASN A 62 -11.50 3.52 16.70
C ASN A 62 -12.23 2.55 15.75
N ALA A 63 -12.91 3.09 14.73
CA ALA A 63 -13.56 2.26 13.73
C ALA A 63 -12.54 1.30 13.07
N PRO A 64 -12.95 0.05 12.75
CA PRO A 64 -12.09 -0.86 12.00
C PRO A 64 -11.63 -0.24 10.68
N ILE A 65 -10.37 -0.46 10.31
CA ILE A 65 -9.87 -0.06 9.00
C ILE A 65 -10.46 -1.00 7.96
N GLY A 66 -11.08 -0.41 6.93
CA GLY A 66 -11.66 -1.19 5.84
C GLY A 66 -10.60 -1.94 5.04
N GLU A 67 -10.89 -3.19 4.70
CA GLU A 67 -10.05 -3.95 3.79
C GLU A 67 -10.23 -3.46 2.35
N LEU A 68 -9.11 -3.33 1.63
CA LEU A 68 -9.15 -3.13 0.20
C LEU A 68 -9.45 -4.47 -0.45
N GLY A 69 -10.66 -4.64 -0.98
CA GLY A 69 -11.10 -5.91 -1.58
C GLY A 69 -10.17 -6.37 -2.72
N ALA A 70 -9.95 -7.66 -2.80
CA ALA A 70 -9.09 -8.28 -3.82
C ALA A 70 -9.62 -8.16 -5.28
N GLY A 71 -10.73 -7.49 -5.48
CA GLY A 71 -11.44 -7.48 -6.77
C GLY A 71 -12.24 -8.77 -6.99
N GLY A 72 -12.99 -8.82 -8.09
CA GLY A 72 -13.71 -10.03 -8.50
C GLY A 72 -12.77 -11.11 -9.06
N PRO A 73 -13.27 -12.33 -9.29
CA PRO A 73 -12.51 -13.38 -9.94
C PRO A 73 -12.09 -12.95 -11.35
N ALA A 74 -10.89 -13.36 -11.75
CA ALA A 74 -10.36 -13.05 -13.07
C ALA A 74 -11.24 -13.67 -14.17
N THR A 75 -11.60 -12.88 -15.17
CA THR A 75 -12.32 -13.35 -16.36
C THR A 75 -11.39 -14.10 -17.31
N ASP A 76 -11.96 -14.79 -18.30
CA ASP A 76 -11.14 -15.48 -19.31
C ASP A 76 -10.35 -14.49 -20.18
N VAL A 77 -10.85 -13.26 -20.32
CA VAL A 77 -10.11 -12.17 -20.97
C VAL A 77 -8.92 -11.76 -20.13
N ASP A 78 -9.12 -11.56 -18.82
CA ASP A 78 -8.03 -11.21 -17.89
C ASP A 78 -6.90 -12.27 -17.94
N LYS A 79 -7.26 -13.54 -17.95
CA LYS A 79 -6.29 -14.65 -18.02
C LYS A 79 -5.48 -14.63 -19.33
N LYS A 80 -6.13 -14.35 -20.46
CA LYS A 80 -5.44 -14.22 -21.74
C LYS A 80 -4.49 -13.02 -21.78
N VAL A 81 -4.93 -11.88 -21.27
CA VAL A 81 -4.09 -10.67 -21.16
C VAL A 81 -2.92 -10.95 -20.21
N ALA A 82 -3.19 -11.57 -19.06
CA ALA A 82 -2.16 -11.93 -18.09
C ALA A 82 -1.09 -12.85 -18.71
N GLN A 83 -1.48 -13.84 -19.50
CA GLN A 83 -0.52 -14.71 -20.20
C GLN A 83 0.38 -13.91 -21.15
N LEU A 84 -0.20 -13.02 -21.96
CA LEU A 84 0.58 -12.17 -22.87
C LEU A 84 1.59 -11.27 -22.14
N ILE A 85 1.24 -10.81 -20.93
CA ILE A 85 2.14 -10.02 -20.10
C ILE A 85 3.26 -10.90 -19.54
N VAL A 86 2.92 -12.04 -18.95
CA VAL A 86 3.90 -12.95 -18.33
C VAL A 86 4.93 -13.45 -19.34
N ASP A 87 4.52 -13.73 -20.56
CA ASP A 87 5.40 -14.16 -21.66
C ASP A 87 6.47 -13.10 -22.01
N GLN A 88 6.29 -11.84 -21.60
CA GLN A 88 7.27 -10.76 -21.82
C GLN A 88 8.20 -10.51 -20.64
N ILE A 89 7.99 -11.19 -19.51
CA ILE A 89 8.77 -10.95 -18.28
C ILE A 89 10.05 -11.79 -18.33
N PRO A 90 11.24 -11.18 -18.36
CA PRO A 90 12.49 -11.92 -18.24
C PRO A 90 12.80 -12.24 -16.76
N ASN A 91 13.62 -13.25 -16.52
CA ASN A 91 14.23 -13.44 -15.20
C ASN A 91 14.98 -12.18 -14.75
N GLY A 92 14.94 -11.88 -13.47
CA GLY A 92 15.57 -10.70 -12.90
C GLY A 92 14.79 -9.39 -13.11
N ALA A 93 13.58 -9.44 -13.71
CA ALA A 93 12.76 -8.25 -13.89
C ALA A 93 12.32 -7.65 -12.54
N CYS A 94 12.21 -6.33 -12.48
CA CYS A 94 11.62 -5.64 -11.34
C CYS A 94 10.18 -5.25 -11.70
N LEU A 95 9.23 -5.69 -10.88
CA LEU A 95 7.81 -5.65 -11.18
C LEU A 95 7.03 -4.73 -10.26
N GLN A 96 5.93 -4.20 -10.80
CA GLN A 96 4.84 -3.60 -10.05
C GLN A 96 3.53 -4.26 -10.48
N LEU A 97 2.72 -4.68 -9.50
CA LEU A 97 1.36 -5.13 -9.73
C LEU A 97 0.37 -4.12 -9.12
N GLY A 98 -0.63 -3.74 -9.91
CA GLY A 98 -1.72 -2.88 -9.45
C GLY A 98 -2.81 -3.67 -8.72
N ILE A 99 -3.96 -3.02 -8.54
CA ILE A 99 -5.14 -3.57 -7.86
C ILE A 99 -6.17 -4.01 -8.91
N GLY A 100 -6.83 -5.14 -8.68
CA GLY A 100 -7.95 -5.60 -9.50
C GLY A 100 -7.78 -7.02 -10.05
N GLY A 101 -8.81 -7.50 -10.75
CA GLY A 101 -8.86 -8.88 -11.26
C GLY A 101 -7.73 -9.21 -12.25
N MET A 102 -7.42 -8.30 -13.16
CA MET A 102 -6.37 -8.51 -14.16
C MET A 102 -4.96 -8.54 -13.55
N PRO A 103 -4.53 -7.56 -12.70
CA PRO A 103 -3.26 -7.66 -12.00
C PRO A 103 -3.14 -8.91 -11.12
N ASN A 104 -4.22 -9.33 -10.48
CA ASN A 104 -4.23 -10.57 -9.71
C ASN A 104 -4.03 -11.81 -10.61
N ALA A 105 -4.63 -11.83 -11.81
CA ALA A 105 -4.39 -12.90 -12.78
C ALA A 105 -2.93 -12.95 -13.23
N VAL A 106 -2.30 -11.79 -13.47
CA VAL A 106 -0.86 -11.70 -13.78
C VAL A 106 -0.03 -12.27 -12.62
N GLY A 107 -0.30 -11.83 -11.38
CA GLY A 107 0.41 -12.32 -10.20
C GLY A 107 0.28 -13.83 -10.01
N SER A 108 -0.91 -14.40 -10.22
CA SER A 108 -1.13 -15.85 -10.15
C SER A 108 -0.30 -16.61 -11.17
N LEU A 109 -0.26 -16.13 -12.42
CA LEU A 109 0.54 -16.77 -13.47
C LEU A 109 2.06 -16.64 -13.21
N ILE A 110 2.51 -15.52 -12.64
CA ILE A 110 3.90 -15.35 -12.22
C ILE A 110 4.25 -16.39 -11.15
N ALA A 111 3.40 -16.55 -10.13
CA ALA A 111 3.62 -17.50 -9.04
C ALA A 111 3.63 -18.98 -9.52
N GLU A 112 2.93 -19.29 -10.62
CA GLU A 112 2.90 -20.61 -11.26
C GLU A 112 4.00 -20.81 -12.32
N SER A 113 4.77 -19.77 -12.64
CA SER A 113 5.79 -19.76 -13.68
C SER A 113 7.16 -20.23 -13.17
N ASP A 114 8.09 -20.47 -14.11
CA ASP A 114 9.50 -20.75 -13.82
C ASP A 114 10.36 -19.48 -13.73
N LEU A 115 9.75 -18.29 -13.66
CA LEU A 115 10.45 -17.02 -13.54
C LEU A 115 11.23 -16.94 -12.22
N LYS A 116 12.47 -16.42 -12.29
CA LYS A 116 13.40 -16.38 -11.16
C LYS A 116 13.99 -14.99 -10.96
N ASP A 117 14.45 -14.75 -9.73
CA ASP A 117 15.19 -13.55 -9.34
C ASP A 117 14.40 -12.25 -9.58
N LEU A 118 13.07 -12.32 -9.47
CA LEU A 118 12.20 -11.16 -9.65
C LEU A 118 12.36 -10.19 -8.48
N GLY A 119 12.52 -8.90 -8.81
CA GLY A 119 12.46 -7.80 -7.86
C GLY A 119 11.06 -7.19 -7.81
N VAL A 120 10.77 -6.49 -6.72
CA VAL A 120 9.50 -5.78 -6.55
C VAL A 120 9.76 -4.32 -6.20
N HIS A 121 9.17 -3.41 -6.99
CA HIS A 121 9.12 -1.98 -6.72
C HIS A 121 7.68 -1.52 -6.98
N THR A 122 6.87 -1.45 -5.96
CA THR A 122 5.42 -1.26 -6.08
C THR A 122 4.86 -0.44 -4.94
N GLU A 123 3.76 0.27 -5.19
CA GLU A 123 2.95 0.89 -4.15
C GLU A 123 2.21 -0.16 -3.32
N MET A 124 1.58 -1.12 -4.00
CA MET A 124 0.79 -2.18 -3.36
C MET A 124 1.57 -3.50 -3.40
N TYR A 125 1.85 -4.03 -2.22
CA TYR A 125 2.49 -5.34 -2.10
C TYR A 125 1.41 -6.42 -1.96
N VAL A 126 1.09 -7.07 -3.07
CA VAL A 126 0.05 -8.11 -3.09
C VAL A 126 0.61 -9.47 -2.67
N TYR A 127 -0.25 -10.30 -2.05
CA TYR A 127 0.14 -11.61 -1.49
C TYR A 127 0.87 -12.52 -2.49
N LEU A 128 0.49 -12.45 -3.76
CA LEU A 128 1.10 -13.26 -4.84
C LEU A 128 2.57 -12.90 -5.14
N MET A 129 3.09 -11.80 -4.60
CA MET A 129 4.52 -11.44 -4.69
C MET A 129 5.38 -12.11 -3.60
N LEU A 130 4.78 -12.91 -2.71
CA LEU A 130 5.48 -13.63 -1.64
C LEU A 130 5.92 -15.04 -2.08
N HIS A 131 5.58 -15.46 -3.27
CA HIS A 131 5.93 -16.75 -3.86
C HIS A 131 6.89 -16.56 -5.01
#